data_fc2c29840674255c68e684433edc0a7c
#
_entry.id   fc2c29840674255c68e684433edc0a7c
#
_cell.length_a   1.000
_cell.length_b   1.000
_cell.length_c   1.000
_cell.angle_alpha   90.00
_cell.angle_beta   90.00
_cell.angle_gamma   90.00
#
_symmetry.space_group_name_H-M   'P 1'
#
loop_
_entity.id
_entity.type
_entity.pdbx_description
1 polymer ?
#
loop_
_entity_poly.entity_id
_entity_poly.type
_entity_poly.pdbx_seq_one_letter_code
_entity_poly.pdbx_strand_id
1 'polypeptide(L)'
;MKRNFIAKRFQSAGTGLTLDTAALAKYKDIVDLSIGDTDFTTDEAIINAAFRDAKAGHTHYGDPKGDPELISAVCKAWEEDFDQTLPRDHVLVSASSCLGMSLAMFAILDPGDEVIVFSPYLALYRAQIELAGGVCVDVPTYAEEDYAISEERLRAAITPRTKAIIFNNPTNPTGMGYDLSTMEMLARVAKEYDLLIAADEIYTTYIYEGDFRPIPVSYTHLT
;
A
#
# COMPACT_ATOMS: atom_id res chain seq x y z
N MET A 1 -15.60 -38.42 9.94
CA MET A 1 -14.97 -37.09 10.16
C MET A 1 -15.82 -36.01 9.52
N LYS A 2 -16.15 -34.96 10.22
CA LYS A 2 -16.81 -33.80 9.59
C LYS A 2 -15.80 -33.09 8.69
N ARG A 3 -16.20 -32.78 7.46
CA ARG A 3 -15.37 -32.06 6.50
C ARG A 3 -15.14 -30.63 7.00
N ASN A 4 -13.87 -30.18 7.01
CA ASN A 4 -13.55 -28.77 7.23
C ASN A 4 -13.66 -28.03 5.89
N PHE A 5 -14.55 -27.02 5.83
CA PHE A 5 -14.81 -26.23 4.62
C PHE A 5 -13.90 -24.98 4.51
N ILE A 6 -13.16 -24.67 5.59
CA ILE A 6 -12.22 -23.54 5.58
C ILE A 6 -10.96 -23.94 4.80
N ALA A 7 -10.57 -23.12 3.84
CA ALA A 7 -9.35 -23.34 3.08
C ALA A 7 -8.12 -23.37 4.00
N LYS A 8 -7.14 -24.21 3.70
CA LYS A 8 -5.94 -24.43 4.54
C LYS A 8 -5.23 -23.11 4.88
N ARG A 9 -5.14 -22.17 3.93
CA ARG A 9 -4.51 -20.84 4.11
C ARG A 9 -5.17 -19.99 5.18
N PHE A 10 -6.41 -20.29 5.59
CA PHE A 10 -7.14 -19.58 6.65
C PHE A 10 -7.22 -20.37 7.96
N GLN A 11 -6.70 -21.59 8.03
CA GLN A 11 -6.79 -22.41 9.22
C GLN A 11 -5.70 -22.09 10.27
N SER A 12 -4.60 -21.47 9.85
CA SER A 12 -3.47 -21.10 10.70
C SER A 12 -3.30 -19.58 10.86
N ALA A 13 -4.12 -18.80 10.19
CA ALA A 13 -4.03 -17.35 10.24
C ALA A 13 -4.51 -16.84 11.59
N GLY A 14 -3.58 -16.61 12.49
CA GLY A 14 -3.76 -15.58 13.49
C GLY A 14 -3.87 -14.26 12.72
N THR A 15 -5.10 -13.78 12.53
CA THR A 15 -5.37 -12.49 11.89
C THR A 15 -4.77 -11.42 12.79
N GLY A 16 -3.66 -10.82 12.38
CA GLY A 16 -2.84 -9.92 13.17
C GLY A 16 -3.46 -8.57 13.57
N LEU A 17 -4.77 -8.42 13.50
CA LEU A 17 -5.51 -7.22 13.89
C LEU A 17 -6.71 -7.55 14.80
N THR A 18 -6.57 -8.51 15.68
CA THR A 18 -7.53 -8.66 16.79
C THR A 18 -7.13 -7.69 17.90
N LEU A 19 -7.68 -6.49 17.87
CA LEU A 19 -7.75 -5.64 19.06
C LEU A 19 -8.54 -6.38 20.12
N ASP A 20 -7.90 -6.73 21.23
CA ASP A 20 -8.61 -7.23 22.42
C ASP A 20 -9.26 -6.03 23.12
N THR A 21 -10.38 -5.59 22.57
CA THR A 21 -11.19 -4.49 23.11
C THR A 21 -11.66 -4.79 24.55
N ALA A 22 -11.78 -6.08 24.91
CA ALA A 22 -12.13 -6.49 26.28
C ALA A 22 -10.98 -6.26 27.27
N ALA A 23 -9.73 -6.38 26.83
CA ALA A 23 -8.57 -6.02 27.65
C ALA A 23 -8.46 -4.50 27.84
N LEU A 24 -8.80 -3.72 26.82
CA LEU A 24 -8.78 -2.26 26.88
C LEU A 24 -9.88 -1.69 27.78
N ALA A 25 -11.05 -2.31 27.82
CA ALA A 25 -12.18 -1.87 28.65
C ALA A 25 -11.90 -1.80 30.16
N LYS A 26 -10.77 -2.37 30.63
CA LYS A 26 -10.34 -2.33 32.03
C LYS A 26 -9.71 -0.99 32.42
N TYR A 27 -9.30 -0.18 31.46
CA TYR A 27 -8.62 1.09 31.70
C TYR A 27 -9.57 2.24 31.38
N LYS A 28 -9.78 3.14 32.38
CA LYS A 28 -10.73 4.26 32.27
C LYS A 28 -10.15 5.47 31.54
N ASP A 29 -8.82 5.60 31.56
CA ASP A 29 -8.09 6.78 31.06
C ASP A 29 -7.09 6.40 29.96
N ILE A 30 -7.45 5.41 29.13
CA ILE A 30 -6.59 4.97 28.03
C ILE A 30 -6.69 5.95 26.87
N VAL A 31 -5.53 6.33 26.32
CA VAL A 31 -5.43 7.01 25.04
C VAL A 31 -5.21 5.93 23.99
N ASP A 32 -6.20 5.70 23.16
CA ASP A 32 -6.13 4.68 22.09
C ASP A 32 -5.54 5.31 20.83
N LEU A 33 -4.34 4.86 20.46
CA LEU A 33 -3.65 5.23 19.22
C LEU A 33 -3.51 4.04 18.25
N SER A 34 -4.31 2.99 18.43
CA SER A 34 -4.19 1.73 17.68
C SER A 34 -4.80 1.79 16.28
N ILE A 35 -5.75 2.68 16.08
CA ILE A 35 -6.44 2.84 14.77
C ILE A 35 -6.28 4.28 14.32
N GLY A 36 -5.73 4.46 13.11
CA GLY A 36 -5.67 5.76 12.45
C GLY A 36 -7.01 6.10 11.82
N ASP A 37 -7.94 6.62 12.62
CA ASP A 37 -9.21 7.15 12.16
C ASP A 37 -9.32 8.63 12.54
N THR A 38 -9.87 9.44 11.67
CA THR A 38 -10.03 10.87 11.94
C THR A 38 -11.33 11.13 12.68
N ASP A 39 -11.31 12.13 13.58
CA ASP A 39 -12.51 12.61 14.27
C ASP A 39 -13.31 13.64 13.44
N PHE A 40 -12.81 13.99 12.24
CA PHE A 40 -13.48 14.87 11.30
C PHE A 40 -14.52 14.11 10.47
N THR A 41 -15.71 14.70 10.36
CA THR A 41 -16.71 14.25 9.40
C THR A 41 -16.29 14.64 7.98
N THR A 42 -16.61 13.80 7.01
CA THR A 42 -16.43 14.13 5.59
C THR A 42 -17.06 15.47 5.26
N ASP A 43 -16.36 16.29 4.49
CA ASP A 43 -16.83 17.63 4.11
C ASP A 43 -18.22 17.60 3.46
N GLU A 44 -19.08 18.53 3.87
CA GLU A 44 -20.47 18.60 3.41
C GLU A 44 -20.58 18.78 1.89
N ALA A 45 -19.63 19.45 1.24
CA ALA A 45 -19.64 19.60 -0.21
C ALA A 45 -19.43 18.26 -0.92
N ILE A 46 -18.58 17.39 -0.39
CA ILE A 46 -18.36 16.01 -0.91
C ILE A 46 -19.61 15.18 -0.71
N ILE A 47 -20.19 15.19 0.50
CA ILE A 47 -21.41 14.42 0.81
C ILE A 47 -22.54 14.86 -0.12
N ASN A 48 -22.76 16.17 -0.26
CA ASN A 48 -23.82 16.71 -1.09
C ASN A 48 -23.60 16.43 -2.58
N ALA A 49 -22.35 16.41 -3.07
CA ALA A 49 -22.03 16.02 -4.43
C ALA A 49 -22.42 14.57 -4.69
N ALA A 50 -21.97 13.64 -3.83
CA ALA A 50 -22.33 12.22 -3.93
C ALA A 50 -23.86 11.98 -3.92
N PHE A 51 -24.58 12.71 -3.07
CA PHE A 51 -26.05 12.64 -3.02
C PHE A 51 -26.72 13.16 -4.30
N ARG A 52 -26.20 14.25 -4.88
CA ARG A 52 -26.72 14.79 -6.15
C ARG A 52 -26.55 13.77 -7.28
N ASP A 53 -25.36 13.16 -7.37
CA ASP A 53 -25.05 12.19 -8.43
C ASP A 53 -25.90 10.93 -8.28
N ALA A 54 -26.07 10.41 -7.06
CA ALA A 54 -26.95 9.29 -6.81
C ALA A 54 -28.40 9.60 -7.22
N LYS A 55 -28.92 10.80 -6.91
CA LYS A 55 -30.26 11.26 -7.31
C LYS A 55 -30.37 11.49 -8.82
N ALA A 56 -29.30 11.86 -9.48
CA ALA A 56 -29.24 12.03 -10.94
C ALA A 56 -29.19 10.68 -11.69
N GLY A 57 -29.08 9.56 -10.98
CA GLY A 57 -29.09 8.22 -11.58
C GLY A 57 -27.71 7.62 -11.81
N HIS A 58 -26.63 8.21 -11.28
CA HIS A 58 -25.27 7.64 -11.34
C HIS A 58 -25.09 6.47 -10.38
N THR A 59 -25.99 5.47 -10.49
CA THR A 59 -26.06 4.27 -9.65
C THR A 59 -26.07 2.98 -10.48
N HIS A 60 -25.66 3.08 -11.73
CA HIS A 60 -25.57 1.96 -12.68
C HIS A 60 -24.13 1.45 -12.82
N TYR A 61 -23.97 0.31 -13.50
CA TYR A 61 -22.64 -0.19 -13.84
C TYR A 61 -21.89 0.81 -14.71
N GLY A 62 -20.63 1.08 -14.33
CA GLY A 62 -19.72 1.93 -15.05
C GLY A 62 -18.60 1.14 -15.75
N ASP A 63 -17.56 1.85 -16.18
CA ASP A 63 -16.36 1.23 -16.75
C ASP A 63 -15.65 0.39 -15.67
N PRO A 64 -15.24 -0.85 -15.97
CA PRO A 64 -14.51 -1.70 -15.02
C PRO A 64 -13.18 -1.12 -14.52
N LYS A 65 -12.56 -0.21 -15.26
CA LYS A 65 -11.35 0.49 -14.84
C LYS A 65 -11.63 1.65 -13.88
N GLY A 66 -12.86 2.10 -13.80
CA GLY A 66 -13.28 3.25 -12.99
C GLY A 66 -13.99 4.30 -13.83
N ASP A 67 -14.67 5.21 -13.13
CA ASP A 67 -15.37 6.32 -13.79
C ASP A 67 -14.39 7.17 -14.61
N PRO A 68 -14.71 7.46 -15.92
CA PRO A 68 -13.80 8.22 -16.79
C PRO A 68 -13.50 9.63 -16.32
N GLU A 69 -14.42 10.29 -15.62
CA GLU A 69 -14.20 11.63 -15.07
C GLU A 69 -13.28 11.55 -13.85
N LEU A 70 -13.45 10.54 -12.99
CA LEU A 70 -12.55 10.30 -11.86
C LEU A 70 -11.13 9.99 -12.36
N ILE A 71 -10.97 9.09 -13.36
CA ILE A 71 -9.66 8.81 -13.95
C ILE A 71 -9.01 10.09 -14.50
N SER A 72 -9.80 10.96 -15.16
CA SER A 72 -9.29 12.24 -15.66
C SER A 72 -8.84 13.16 -14.54
N ALA A 73 -9.60 13.20 -13.43
CA ALA A 73 -9.27 14.00 -12.26
C ALA A 73 -7.99 13.48 -11.58
N VAL A 74 -7.81 12.16 -11.49
CA VAL A 74 -6.58 11.54 -10.97
C VAL A 74 -5.37 11.91 -11.83
N CYS A 75 -5.47 11.78 -13.16
CA CYS A 75 -4.38 12.14 -14.07
C CYS A 75 -4.00 13.62 -13.95
N LYS A 76 -5.02 14.50 -13.83
CA LYS A 76 -4.80 15.94 -13.67
C LYS A 76 -4.13 16.27 -12.33
N ALA A 77 -4.61 15.70 -11.23
CA ALA A 77 -4.01 15.90 -9.92
C ALA A 77 -2.55 15.41 -9.89
N TRP A 78 -2.28 14.27 -10.51
CA TRP A 78 -0.92 13.74 -10.64
C TRP A 78 0.02 14.71 -11.39
N GLU A 79 -0.46 15.29 -12.51
CA GLU A 79 0.31 16.26 -13.28
C GLU A 79 0.54 17.56 -12.50
N GLU A 80 -0.49 18.03 -11.77
CA GLU A 80 -0.40 19.24 -10.93
C GLU A 80 0.57 19.04 -9.74
N ASP A 81 0.54 17.86 -9.10
CA ASP A 81 1.34 17.59 -7.89
C ASP A 81 2.80 17.24 -8.23
N PHE A 82 3.06 16.56 -9.35
CA PHE A 82 4.36 15.95 -9.63
C PHE A 82 5.00 16.38 -10.95
N ASP A 83 4.37 17.26 -11.71
CA ASP A 83 4.84 17.70 -13.05
C ASP A 83 5.12 16.54 -14.00
N GLN A 84 4.28 15.49 -13.93
CA GLN A 84 4.39 14.29 -14.74
C GLN A 84 3.06 13.88 -15.37
N THR A 85 3.10 13.50 -16.62
CA THR A 85 1.91 12.97 -17.31
C THR A 85 1.68 11.50 -16.93
N LEU A 86 0.50 11.21 -16.38
CA LEU A 86 0.03 9.85 -16.12
C LEU A 86 -0.96 9.45 -17.23
N PRO A 87 -0.64 8.43 -18.07
CA PRO A 87 -1.57 7.95 -19.09
C PRO A 87 -2.85 7.37 -18.46
N ARG A 88 -4.00 7.68 -19.03
CA ARG A 88 -5.31 7.24 -18.49
C ARG A 88 -5.47 5.71 -18.43
N ASP A 89 -4.88 4.97 -19.34
CA ASP A 89 -4.89 3.50 -19.38
C ASP A 89 -3.99 2.85 -18.32
N HIS A 90 -3.15 3.64 -17.65
CA HIS A 90 -2.35 3.22 -16.50
C HIS A 90 -3.09 3.41 -15.16
N VAL A 91 -4.32 3.93 -15.17
CA VAL A 91 -5.11 4.16 -13.96
C VAL A 91 -6.20 3.10 -13.85
N LEU A 92 -6.25 2.45 -12.69
CA LEU A 92 -7.32 1.54 -12.29
C LEU A 92 -7.88 1.99 -10.93
N VAL A 93 -9.17 2.28 -10.88
CA VAL A 93 -9.86 2.65 -9.64
C VAL A 93 -10.32 1.39 -8.90
N SER A 94 -10.00 1.32 -7.62
CA SER A 94 -10.47 0.26 -6.73
C SER A 94 -11.22 0.81 -5.52
N ALA A 95 -11.97 -0.03 -4.82
CA ALA A 95 -12.74 0.40 -3.65
C ALA A 95 -11.87 0.88 -2.47
N SER A 96 -10.57 0.52 -2.47
CA SER A 96 -9.56 0.98 -1.50
C SER A 96 -8.16 0.64 -2.01
N SER A 97 -7.13 1.31 -1.48
CA SER A 97 -5.71 0.94 -1.69
C SER A 97 -5.42 -0.48 -1.24
N CYS A 98 -6.03 -0.94 -0.14
CA CYS A 98 -5.91 -2.32 0.34
C CYS A 98 -6.40 -3.34 -0.70
N LEU A 99 -7.53 -3.07 -1.36
CA LEU A 99 -8.01 -3.91 -2.46
C LEU A 99 -7.08 -3.81 -3.67
N GLY A 100 -6.64 -2.61 -4.02
CA GLY A 100 -5.68 -2.38 -5.11
C GLY A 100 -4.40 -3.19 -4.92
N MET A 101 -3.79 -3.13 -3.74
CA MET A 101 -2.59 -3.93 -3.40
C MET A 101 -2.87 -5.43 -3.49
N SER A 102 -4.03 -5.91 -2.99
CA SER A 102 -4.41 -7.33 -3.11
C SER A 102 -4.53 -7.76 -4.57
N LEU A 103 -5.17 -6.96 -5.40
CA LEU A 103 -5.32 -7.24 -6.83
C LEU A 103 -3.97 -7.25 -7.55
N ALA A 104 -3.06 -6.33 -7.20
CA ALA A 104 -1.69 -6.33 -7.71
C ALA A 104 -0.95 -7.62 -7.35
N MET A 105 -1.00 -8.05 -6.07
CA MET A 105 -0.37 -9.30 -5.64
C MET A 105 -0.97 -10.52 -6.37
N PHE A 106 -2.30 -10.59 -6.53
CA PHE A 106 -2.93 -11.67 -7.31
C PHE A 106 -2.53 -11.68 -8.80
N ALA A 107 -2.24 -10.51 -9.37
CA ALA A 107 -1.87 -10.39 -10.78
C ALA A 107 -0.41 -10.80 -11.05
N ILE A 108 0.49 -10.61 -10.07
CA ILE A 108 1.93 -10.78 -10.29
C ILE A 108 2.52 -12.03 -9.65
N LEU A 109 1.86 -12.65 -8.64
CA LEU A 109 2.46 -13.75 -7.88
C LEU A 109 1.94 -15.12 -8.29
N ASP A 110 2.86 -16.02 -8.56
CA ASP A 110 2.65 -17.46 -8.58
C ASP A 110 3.01 -18.08 -7.21
N PRO A 111 2.54 -19.30 -6.90
CA PRO A 111 2.86 -19.96 -5.64
C PRO A 111 4.37 -20.10 -5.41
N GLY A 112 4.85 -19.51 -4.32
CA GLY A 112 6.25 -19.54 -3.92
C GLY A 112 7.10 -18.37 -4.38
N ASP A 113 6.55 -17.43 -5.17
CA ASP A 113 7.21 -16.16 -5.46
C ASP A 113 7.38 -15.34 -4.19
N GLU A 114 8.47 -14.62 -4.11
CA GLU A 114 8.83 -13.84 -2.93
C GLU A 114 8.58 -12.34 -3.14
N VAL A 115 8.05 -11.71 -2.10
CA VAL A 115 7.89 -10.25 -2.04
C VAL A 115 8.59 -9.71 -0.81
N ILE A 116 9.51 -8.78 -1.01
CA ILE A 116 10.24 -8.12 0.07
C ILE A 116 9.38 -7.02 0.66
N VAL A 117 9.37 -6.93 2.01
CA VAL A 117 8.71 -5.87 2.77
C VAL A 117 9.67 -5.38 3.86
N PHE A 118 9.75 -4.07 4.08
CA PHE A 118 10.61 -3.48 5.10
C PHE A 118 9.88 -3.43 6.44
N SER A 119 10.35 -4.19 7.43
CA SER A 119 9.71 -4.25 8.74
C SER A 119 10.28 -3.20 9.72
N PRO A 120 9.42 -2.56 10.56
CA PRO A 120 7.99 -2.82 10.74
C PRO A 120 7.14 -2.24 9.61
N TYR A 121 6.04 -2.93 9.25
CA TYR A 121 5.14 -2.56 8.16
C TYR A 121 3.68 -2.81 8.53
N LEU A 122 2.76 -2.29 7.71
CA LEU A 122 1.33 -2.57 7.81
C LEU A 122 1.07 -4.09 7.68
N ALA A 123 0.55 -4.72 8.73
CA ALA A 123 0.36 -6.17 8.81
C ALA A 123 -0.44 -6.79 7.64
N LEU A 124 -1.24 -5.97 6.94
CA LEU A 124 -2.01 -6.41 5.77
C LEU A 124 -1.13 -6.85 4.61
N TYR A 125 0.07 -6.31 4.41
CA TYR A 125 0.94 -6.69 3.28
C TYR A 125 1.28 -8.18 3.29
N ARG A 126 1.69 -8.70 4.45
CA ARG A 126 1.95 -10.14 4.60
C ARG A 126 0.72 -10.97 4.23
N ALA A 127 -0.44 -10.60 4.76
CA ALA A 127 -1.68 -11.32 4.48
C ALA A 127 -2.05 -11.28 2.99
N GLN A 128 -1.86 -10.16 2.30
CA GLN A 128 -2.13 -9.99 0.87
C GLN A 128 -1.19 -10.85 0.01
N ILE A 129 0.11 -10.87 0.35
CA ILE A 129 1.13 -11.70 -0.33
C ILE A 129 0.79 -13.19 -0.14
N GLU A 130 0.58 -13.63 1.09
CA GLU A 130 0.30 -15.05 1.41
C GLU A 130 -1.05 -15.49 0.81
N LEU A 131 -2.05 -14.62 0.77
CA LEU A 131 -3.34 -14.92 0.15
C LEU A 131 -3.21 -15.12 -1.37
N ALA A 132 -2.31 -14.39 -2.01
CA ALA A 132 -1.97 -14.56 -3.43
C ALA A 132 -1.09 -15.79 -3.70
N GLY A 133 -0.62 -16.50 -2.66
CA GLY A 133 0.25 -17.67 -2.78
C GLY A 133 1.73 -17.36 -2.69
N GLY A 134 2.10 -16.11 -2.51
CA GLY A 134 3.48 -15.67 -2.37
C GLY A 134 4.06 -15.89 -0.97
N VAL A 135 5.33 -15.59 -0.83
CA VAL A 135 6.11 -15.62 0.42
C VAL A 135 6.54 -14.22 0.77
N CYS A 136 6.15 -13.76 1.96
CA CYS A 136 6.59 -12.46 2.47
C CYS A 136 8.00 -12.58 3.06
N VAL A 137 8.94 -11.81 2.53
CA VAL A 137 10.33 -11.75 2.97
C VAL A 137 10.57 -10.46 3.71
N ASP A 138 10.83 -10.56 5.03
CA ASP A 138 11.05 -9.39 5.88
C ASP A 138 12.50 -8.90 5.75
N VAL A 139 12.68 -7.62 5.43
CA VAL A 139 13.96 -6.91 5.55
C VAL A 139 13.83 -5.92 6.70
N PRO A 140 14.52 -6.16 7.83
CA PRO A 140 14.34 -5.34 9.02
C PRO A 140 14.97 -3.95 8.86
N THR A 141 14.27 -2.95 9.39
CA THR A 141 14.79 -1.62 9.71
C THR A 141 14.73 -1.42 11.23
N TYR A 142 15.58 -0.57 11.78
CA TYR A 142 15.76 -0.44 13.21
C TYR A 142 15.65 1.01 13.67
N ALA A 143 15.07 1.22 14.84
CA ALA A 143 14.92 2.55 15.43
C ALA A 143 16.27 3.24 15.68
N GLU A 144 17.31 2.46 16.02
CA GLU A 144 18.68 2.94 16.25
C GLU A 144 19.36 3.43 14.94
N GLU A 145 18.79 3.08 13.80
CA GLU A 145 19.23 3.49 12.46
C GLU A 145 18.21 4.45 11.82
N ASP A 146 17.37 5.10 12.63
CA ASP A 146 16.26 5.95 12.15
C ASP A 146 15.39 5.26 11.11
N TYR A 147 15.19 3.95 11.23
CA TYR A 147 14.47 3.08 10.29
C TYR A 147 14.98 3.16 8.84
N ALA A 148 16.24 3.53 8.62
CA ALA A 148 16.84 3.58 7.30
C ALA A 148 16.83 2.21 6.61
N ILE A 149 16.54 2.20 5.30
CA ILE A 149 16.61 0.99 4.49
C ILE A 149 18.06 0.72 4.12
N SER A 150 18.62 -0.40 4.62
CA SER A 150 19.98 -0.82 4.26
C SER A 150 19.98 -1.53 2.91
N GLU A 151 20.76 -1.00 1.96
CA GLU A 151 20.97 -1.64 0.65
C GLU A 151 21.61 -3.03 0.81
N GLU A 152 22.51 -3.21 1.76
CA GLU A 152 23.16 -4.50 2.03
C GLU A 152 22.13 -5.55 2.46
N ARG A 153 21.26 -5.22 3.43
CA ARG A 153 20.18 -6.12 3.89
C ARG A 153 19.17 -6.41 2.77
N LEU A 154 18.83 -5.41 1.99
CA LEU A 154 17.94 -5.59 0.83
C LEU A 154 18.54 -6.58 -0.16
N ARG A 155 19.78 -6.36 -0.59
CA ARG A 155 20.45 -7.25 -1.55
C ARG A 155 20.62 -8.67 -1.03
N ALA A 156 20.92 -8.83 0.26
CA ALA A 156 21.03 -10.15 0.89
C ALA A 156 19.71 -10.93 0.94
N ALA A 157 18.57 -10.24 0.90
CA ALA A 157 17.24 -10.85 0.92
C ALA A 157 16.74 -11.26 -0.48
N ILE A 158 17.36 -10.77 -1.56
CA ILE A 158 16.95 -11.07 -2.93
C ILE A 158 17.38 -12.48 -3.34
N THR A 159 16.44 -13.25 -3.85
CA THR A 159 16.66 -14.57 -4.41
C THR A 159 16.11 -14.66 -5.84
N PRO A 160 16.37 -15.75 -6.59
CA PRO A 160 15.76 -15.95 -7.90
C PRO A 160 14.22 -16.06 -7.89
N ARG A 161 13.59 -16.14 -6.72
CA ARG A 161 12.13 -16.15 -6.57
C ARG A 161 11.57 -14.78 -6.20
N THR A 162 12.42 -13.82 -5.89
CA THR A 162 11.97 -12.46 -5.55
C THR A 162 11.40 -11.80 -6.81
N LYS A 163 10.15 -11.37 -6.75
CA LYS A 163 9.43 -10.71 -7.85
C LYS A 163 9.16 -9.23 -7.61
N ALA A 164 8.95 -8.87 -6.34
CA ALA A 164 8.55 -7.51 -6.03
C ALA A 164 9.07 -7.04 -4.67
N ILE A 165 9.05 -5.74 -4.51
CA ILE A 165 9.25 -5.02 -3.24
C ILE A 165 7.97 -4.24 -2.96
N ILE A 166 7.38 -4.36 -1.78
CA ILE A 166 6.38 -3.41 -1.30
C ILE A 166 7.11 -2.30 -0.55
N PHE A 167 6.90 -1.07 -0.99
CA PHE A 167 7.50 0.13 -0.41
C PHE A 167 6.42 1.11 0.01
N ASN A 168 6.29 1.38 1.30
CA ASN A 168 5.35 2.34 1.84
C ASN A 168 6.07 3.63 2.23
N ASN A 169 5.68 4.74 1.62
CA ASN A 169 6.29 6.05 1.86
C ASN A 169 5.25 7.18 1.76
N PRO A 170 5.00 7.92 2.83
CA PRO A 170 5.47 7.74 4.23
C PRO A 170 5.01 6.42 4.84
N THR A 171 5.80 5.89 5.78
CA THR A 171 5.67 4.52 6.29
C THR A 171 4.70 4.40 7.45
N ASN A 172 3.80 3.45 7.37
CA ASN A 172 3.02 2.97 8.52
C ASN A 172 3.68 1.67 9.04
N PRO A 173 4.13 1.56 10.33
CA PRO A 173 3.72 2.42 11.46
C PRO A 173 4.74 3.48 11.88
N THR A 174 5.94 3.55 11.29
CA THR A 174 7.06 4.35 11.83
C THR A 174 6.91 5.85 11.62
N GLY A 175 6.10 6.27 10.64
CA GLY A 175 5.99 7.68 10.25
C GLY A 175 7.19 8.21 9.46
N MET A 176 8.14 7.34 9.08
CA MET A 176 9.28 7.74 8.27
C MET A 176 8.86 8.19 6.87
N GLY A 177 9.37 9.35 6.46
CA GLY A 177 9.41 9.78 5.07
C GLY A 177 10.81 9.52 4.51
N TYR A 178 10.90 8.69 3.48
CA TYR A 178 12.17 8.39 2.83
C TYR A 178 12.53 9.44 1.79
N ASP A 179 13.79 9.79 1.75
CA ASP A 179 14.35 10.78 0.85
C ASP A 179 14.56 10.25 -0.59
N LEU A 180 14.91 11.16 -1.49
CA LEU A 180 15.18 10.82 -2.89
C LEU A 180 16.32 9.80 -3.01
N SER A 181 17.35 9.87 -2.18
CA SER A 181 18.50 8.97 -2.25
C SER A 181 18.10 7.51 -1.96
N THR A 182 17.18 7.31 -1.02
CA THR A 182 16.60 6.00 -0.71
C THR A 182 15.78 5.47 -1.89
N MET A 183 14.96 6.33 -2.50
CA MET A 183 14.15 5.94 -3.67
C MET A 183 15.01 5.60 -4.88
N GLU A 184 16.06 6.37 -5.14
CA GLU A 184 17.04 6.08 -6.21
C GLU A 184 17.79 4.76 -5.97
N MET A 185 18.14 4.48 -4.72
CA MET A 185 18.74 3.20 -4.34
C MET A 185 17.78 2.04 -4.61
N LEU A 186 16.51 2.14 -4.17
CA LEU A 186 15.49 1.12 -4.43
C LEU A 186 15.27 0.90 -5.93
N ALA A 187 15.12 1.98 -6.70
CA ALA A 187 14.96 1.93 -8.15
C ALA A 187 16.15 1.25 -8.84
N ARG A 188 17.38 1.59 -8.44
CA ARG A 188 18.61 0.98 -8.97
C ARG A 188 18.66 -0.52 -8.68
N VAL A 189 18.37 -0.93 -7.43
CA VAL A 189 18.34 -2.35 -7.05
C VAL A 189 17.23 -3.09 -7.78
N ALA A 190 16.02 -2.53 -7.83
CA ALA A 190 14.92 -3.17 -8.53
C ALA A 190 15.21 -3.36 -10.02
N LYS A 191 15.83 -2.38 -10.68
CA LYS A 191 16.25 -2.48 -12.09
C LYS A 191 17.35 -3.54 -12.28
N GLU A 192 18.31 -3.63 -11.38
CA GLU A 192 19.41 -4.59 -11.45
C GLU A 192 18.93 -6.05 -11.36
N TYR A 193 17.91 -6.29 -10.53
CA TYR A 193 17.36 -7.63 -10.27
C TYR A 193 16.03 -7.91 -10.99
N ASP A 194 15.58 -7.01 -11.87
CA ASP A 194 14.30 -7.10 -12.59
C ASP A 194 13.10 -7.30 -11.65
N LEU A 195 13.00 -6.45 -10.62
CA LEU A 195 11.94 -6.49 -9.62
C LEU A 195 10.91 -5.40 -9.85
N LEU A 196 9.65 -5.69 -9.55
CA LEU A 196 8.59 -4.69 -9.47
C LEU A 196 8.66 -3.95 -8.11
N ILE A 197 8.31 -2.66 -8.09
CA ILE A 197 8.07 -1.93 -6.86
C ILE A 197 6.57 -1.62 -6.78
N ALA A 198 5.91 -2.17 -5.76
CA ALA A 198 4.54 -1.81 -5.39
C ALA A 198 4.61 -0.71 -4.31
N ALA A 199 4.47 0.55 -4.74
CA ALA A 199 4.53 1.68 -3.82
C ALA A 199 3.15 1.94 -3.20
N ASP A 200 3.09 1.97 -1.87
CA ASP A 200 1.94 2.46 -1.11
C ASP A 200 2.25 3.87 -0.61
N GLU A 201 1.62 4.85 -1.24
CA GLU A 201 1.89 6.28 -1.06
C GLU A 201 0.66 7.01 -0.46
N ILE A 202 -0.12 6.29 0.38
CA ILE A 202 -1.38 6.82 0.96
C ILE A 202 -1.16 8.07 1.83
N TYR A 203 0.03 8.26 2.39
CA TYR A 203 0.33 9.34 3.34
C TYR A 203 1.09 10.52 2.73
N THR A 204 1.05 10.71 1.42
CA THR A 204 1.82 11.75 0.69
C THR A 204 1.63 13.16 1.21
N THR A 205 0.43 13.47 1.72
CA THR A 205 0.09 14.80 2.26
C THR A 205 0.50 14.99 3.73
N TYR A 206 1.03 13.95 4.39
CA TYR A 206 1.45 13.98 5.79
C TYR A 206 2.97 14.10 5.96
N ILE A 207 3.63 14.80 5.05
CA ILE A 207 5.05 15.17 5.18
C ILE A 207 5.11 16.52 5.90
N TYR A 208 5.73 16.55 7.07
CA TYR A 208 5.85 17.75 7.89
C TYR A 208 7.19 18.47 7.70
N GLU A 209 8.20 17.76 7.22
CA GLU A 209 9.53 18.28 6.92
C GLU A 209 10.04 17.70 5.59
N GLY A 210 10.54 18.57 4.70
CA GLY A 210 10.99 18.17 3.36
C GLY A 210 9.88 18.06 2.33
N ASP A 211 10.22 17.54 1.15
CA ASP A 211 9.31 17.39 0.02
C ASP A 211 9.07 15.90 -0.27
N PHE A 212 7.81 15.51 -0.42
CA PHE A 212 7.46 14.20 -0.93
C PHE A 212 7.70 14.13 -2.45
N ARG A 213 8.25 13.01 -2.89
CA ARG A 213 8.29 12.64 -4.31
C ARG A 213 7.88 11.19 -4.49
N PRO A 214 6.97 10.87 -5.42
CA PRO A 214 6.57 9.50 -5.67
C PRO A 214 7.70 8.70 -6.33
N ILE A 215 7.72 7.41 -6.09
CA ILE A 215 8.74 6.52 -6.64
C ILE A 215 8.76 6.47 -8.19
N PRO A 216 7.62 6.56 -8.91
CA PRO A 216 7.62 6.62 -10.37
C PRO A 216 8.44 7.75 -10.96
N VAL A 217 8.61 8.87 -10.24
CA VAL A 217 9.47 9.99 -10.67
C VAL A 217 10.93 9.57 -10.77
N SER A 218 11.35 8.65 -9.91
CA SER A 218 12.72 8.11 -9.89
C SER A 218 12.90 6.89 -10.80
N TYR A 219 11.78 6.29 -11.25
CA TYR A 219 11.73 5.00 -11.95
C TYR A 219 11.19 5.11 -13.40
N THR A 220 11.38 6.25 -14.05
CA THR A 220 10.83 6.59 -15.39
C THR A 220 11.30 5.70 -16.55
N HIS A 221 11.69 4.45 -16.31
CA HIS A 221 12.15 3.54 -17.36
C HIS A 221 11.50 2.15 -17.30
N LEU A 222 10.32 2.04 -16.70
CA LEU A 222 9.47 0.87 -16.89
C LEU A 222 8.55 1.13 -18.10
N THR A 223 9.08 0.92 -19.28
CA THR A 223 8.32 0.62 -20.49
C THR A 223 8.45 -0.84 -20.81
#